data_29fc433f18c18f4e6fec053bafdc7b5b
#
_entry.id   29fc433f18c18f4e6fec053bafdc7b5b
#
_cell.length_a   1.000
_cell.length_b   1.000
_cell.length_c   1.000
_cell.angle_alpha   90.00
_cell.angle_beta   90.00
_cell.angle_gamma   90.00
#
_symmetry.space_group_name_H-M   'P 1'
#
loop_
_entity.id
_entity.type
_entity.pdbx_description
1 polymer ?
#
loop_
_entity_poly.entity_id
_entity_poly.type
_entity_poly.pdbx_seq_one_letter_code
_entity_poly.pdbx_strand_id
1 'polypeptide(L)'
;MLGWSNNERRLRLFCRRKRRDGAEIGRLQAHYETSLIAHLMPDLSFDAPSNTAFLQALGRRRESISRFMQEDVKKKDVFILFDGHRLITSSKTMELAELGYDSKRRFKPQINLLYVYSLGNDCTTPVYYKQFLGSTPDVSAFSDVLNECGISSSKYTVIAAKGFASEDDFDALARKNLSYVIPIKRGSRFVQPYLPLTQQSFSELFVYHGRAIQSLKIEGDGFNIFVYYDAQLYANELADAAERGERKNAQKDAKMQMELSRRKKGVGKLSDEQMDKLQPQDLKQVLAEIPEMGTVSIRTNRTDLNSHQVYRTYKQRQAIEQFFKTYGASMDFDASYMRDQTSQEAWLFLNHLSATVAMECMADIARLGEDKNISFEDLRLMLGKIMACRIEGQWTLAPIKKSVQKLIAKLDFEIDSFDLNTMTKEGGTLPK
;
A
#
# COMPACT_ATOMS: atom_id res chain seq x y z
N MET A 1 -25.04 12.70 -26.02
CA MET A 1 -24.22 11.51 -26.39
C MET A 1 -22.76 11.90 -26.28
N LEU A 2 -22.12 11.60 -25.18
CA LEU A 2 -20.67 11.77 -25.05
C LEU A 2 -20.01 10.53 -25.67
N GLY A 3 -19.57 10.64 -26.92
CA GLY A 3 -18.81 9.60 -27.59
C GLY A 3 -17.47 9.38 -26.87
N TRP A 4 -17.36 8.28 -26.16
CA TRP A 4 -16.10 7.86 -25.54
C TRP A 4 -15.09 7.56 -26.63
N SER A 5 -13.90 8.14 -26.52
CA SER A 5 -12.80 7.77 -27.40
C SER A 5 -12.40 6.30 -27.19
N ASN A 6 -11.84 5.65 -28.21
CA ASN A 6 -11.38 4.25 -28.11
C ASN A 6 -10.40 4.05 -26.92
N ASN A 7 -9.65 5.08 -26.55
CA ASN A 7 -8.73 5.03 -25.42
C ASN A 7 -9.44 5.03 -24.06
N GLU A 8 -10.53 5.79 -23.90
CA GLU A 8 -11.35 5.77 -22.66
C GLU A 8 -12.07 4.43 -22.48
N ARG A 9 -12.56 3.84 -23.59
CA ARG A 9 -13.14 2.50 -23.58
C ARG A 9 -12.12 1.44 -23.17
N ARG A 10 -10.89 1.50 -23.72
CA ARG A 10 -9.78 0.60 -23.32
C ARG A 10 -9.40 0.75 -21.86
N LEU A 11 -9.32 1.97 -21.34
CA LEU A 11 -8.99 2.24 -19.94
C LEU A 11 -9.97 1.55 -18.99
N ARG A 12 -11.28 1.73 -19.20
CA ARG A 12 -12.31 1.08 -18.37
C ARG A 12 -12.23 -0.44 -18.43
N LEU A 13 -11.97 -0.99 -19.61
CA LEU A 13 -11.87 -2.43 -19.80
C LEU A 13 -10.62 -3.01 -19.16
N PHE A 14 -9.49 -2.33 -19.27
CA PHE A 14 -8.26 -2.74 -18.62
C PHE A 14 -8.42 -2.78 -17.10
N CYS A 15 -9.00 -1.75 -16.50
CA CYS A 15 -9.28 -1.69 -15.07
C CYS A 15 -10.27 -2.78 -14.62
N ARG A 16 -11.33 -3.04 -15.38
CA ARG A 16 -12.33 -4.09 -15.05
C ARG A 16 -11.72 -5.48 -15.12
N ARG A 17 -10.80 -5.76 -16.03
CA ARG A 17 -10.25 -7.10 -16.26
C ARG A 17 -9.11 -7.47 -15.34
N LYS A 18 -8.22 -6.54 -15.05
CA LYS A 18 -7.20 -6.79 -14.03
C LYS A 18 -7.84 -7.17 -12.69
N ARG A 19 -9.08 -6.72 -12.47
CA ARG A 19 -9.89 -7.10 -11.32
C ARG A 19 -10.48 -8.51 -11.39
N ARG A 20 -10.85 -8.98 -12.60
CA ARG A 20 -11.61 -10.23 -12.73
C ARG A 20 -10.73 -11.48 -12.69
N ASP A 21 -9.60 -11.48 -13.38
CA ASP A 21 -8.89 -12.71 -13.70
C ASP A 21 -7.41 -12.72 -13.27
N GLY A 22 -6.86 -11.61 -12.73
CA GLY A 22 -5.42 -11.49 -12.45
C GLY A 22 -4.56 -11.71 -13.70
N ALA A 23 -5.16 -11.50 -14.89
CA ALA A 23 -4.55 -11.88 -16.15
C ALA A 23 -3.34 -11.01 -16.47
N GLU A 24 -2.24 -11.63 -16.84
CA GLU A 24 -1.11 -10.97 -17.47
C GLU A 24 -1.57 -10.17 -18.69
N ILE A 25 -0.93 -9.03 -18.95
CA ILE A 25 -1.24 -8.17 -20.11
C ILE A 25 -1.23 -8.98 -21.41
N GLY A 26 -0.36 -9.98 -21.53
CA GLY A 26 -0.26 -10.86 -22.70
C GLY A 26 -1.49 -11.76 -22.95
N ARG A 27 -2.38 -11.92 -21.96
CA ARG A 27 -3.60 -12.73 -22.10
C ARG A 27 -4.88 -11.91 -22.25
N LEU A 28 -4.77 -10.58 -22.31
CA LEU A 28 -5.92 -9.69 -22.39
C LEU A 28 -6.77 -9.95 -23.63
N GLN A 29 -6.16 -10.26 -24.77
CA GLN A 29 -6.88 -10.56 -26.01
C GLN A 29 -7.80 -11.79 -25.85
N ALA A 30 -7.29 -12.90 -25.35
CA ALA A 30 -8.07 -14.13 -25.14
C ALA A 30 -9.24 -13.90 -24.16
N HIS A 31 -8.99 -13.12 -23.11
CA HIS A 31 -10.07 -12.78 -22.18
C HIS A 31 -11.10 -11.81 -22.79
N TYR A 32 -10.68 -10.89 -23.62
CA TYR A 32 -11.59 -10.00 -24.33
C TYR A 32 -12.50 -10.81 -25.25
N GLU A 33 -11.97 -11.68 -26.06
CA GLU A 33 -12.72 -12.52 -27.01
C GLU A 33 -13.78 -13.39 -26.34
N THR A 34 -13.52 -13.86 -25.13
CA THR A 34 -14.46 -14.68 -24.34
C THR A 34 -15.43 -13.87 -23.47
N SER A 35 -15.43 -12.54 -23.59
CA SER A 35 -16.27 -11.68 -22.75
C SER A 35 -17.41 -11.07 -23.55
N LEU A 36 -18.53 -10.77 -22.88
CA LEU A 36 -19.63 -9.97 -23.43
C LEU A 36 -19.13 -8.63 -24.02
N ILE A 37 -18.04 -8.10 -23.50
CA ILE A 37 -17.46 -6.82 -23.94
C ILE A 37 -16.98 -6.89 -25.39
N ALA A 38 -16.53 -8.03 -25.90
CA ALA A 38 -16.16 -8.20 -27.30
C ALA A 38 -17.35 -7.94 -28.23
N HIS A 39 -18.56 -8.25 -27.77
CA HIS A 39 -19.78 -7.97 -28.53
C HIS A 39 -20.29 -6.53 -28.37
N LEU A 40 -20.07 -5.94 -27.20
CA LEU A 40 -20.44 -4.53 -26.96
C LEU A 40 -19.46 -3.53 -27.61
N MET A 41 -18.22 -3.95 -27.81
CA MET A 41 -17.13 -3.10 -28.34
C MET A 41 -16.24 -3.90 -29.28
N PRO A 42 -16.73 -4.32 -30.45
CA PRO A 42 -16.03 -5.27 -31.34
C PRO A 42 -14.74 -4.70 -31.95
N ASP A 43 -14.61 -3.37 -32.03
CA ASP A 43 -13.48 -2.70 -32.66
C ASP A 43 -12.22 -2.57 -31.76
N LEU A 44 -12.26 -3.13 -30.54
CA LEU A 44 -11.11 -3.08 -29.64
C LEU A 44 -10.19 -4.26 -29.88
N SER A 45 -8.89 -4.01 -29.96
CA SER A 45 -7.85 -5.03 -29.97
C SER A 45 -6.98 -4.94 -28.71
N PHE A 46 -6.66 -6.08 -28.13
CA PHE A 46 -5.77 -6.24 -26.99
C PHE A 46 -4.55 -7.11 -27.34
N ASP A 47 -4.18 -7.17 -28.61
CA ASP A 47 -2.91 -7.76 -29.04
C ASP A 47 -1.70 -7.00 -28.43
N ALA A 48 -0.53 -7.62 -28.47
CA ALA A 48 0.66 -7.06 -27.83
C ALA A 48 1.08 -5.69 -28.41
N PRO A 49 1.07 -5.46 -29.76
CA PRO A 49 1.34 -4.14 -30.32
C PRO A 49 0.34 -3.07 -29.88
N SER A 50 -0.96 -3.37 -29.92
CA SER A 50 -2.02 -2.44 -29.51
C SER A 50 -1.94 -2.09 -28.04
N ASN A 51 -1.65 -3.07 -27.19
CA ASN A 51 -1.44 -2.84 -25.76
C ASN A 51 -0.21 -1.96 -25.50
N THR A 52 0.89 -2.21 -26.17
CA THR A 52 2.12 -1.40 -26.05
C THR A 52 1.86 0.04 -26.48
N ALA A 53 1.25 0.24 -27.65
CA ALA A 53 0.91 1.58 -28.15
C ALA A 53 -0.02 2.33 -27.20
N PHE A 54 -1.03 1.63 -26.63
CA PHE A 54 -1.95 2.21 -25.65
C PHE A 54 -1.23 2.62 -24.37
N LEU A 55 -0.39 1.74 -23.78
CA LEU A 55 0.34 2.04 -22.57
C LEU A 55 1.29 3.22 -22.76
N GLN A 56 2.03 3.25 -23.86
CA GLN A 56 2.91 4.38 -24.19
C GLN A 56 2.13 5.68 -24.40
N ALA A 57 1.00 5.65 -25.11
CA ALA A 57 0.18 6.84 -25.31
C ALA A 57 -0.41 7.38 -24.00
N LEU A 58 -0.84 6.49 -23.11
CA LEU A 58 -1.37 6.85 -21.79
C LEU A 58 -0.26 7.41 -20.90
N GLY A 59 0.89 6.73 -20.81
CA GLY A 59 1.99 7.12 -19.94
C GLY A 59 2.64 8.46 -20.30
N ARG A 60 2.65 8.83 -21.59
CA ARG A 60 3.08 10.18 -22.01
C ARG A 60 2.20 11.31 -21.48
N ARG A 61 1.01 11.00 -20.95
CA ARG A 61 0.06 11.98 -20.40
C ARG A 61 0.20 12.17 -18.88
N ARG A 62 1.42 12.05 -18.34
CA ARG A 62 1.68 12.17 -16.89
C ARG A 62 1.03 13.41 -16.27
N GLU A 63 1.08 14.56 -16.93
CA GLU A 63 0.44 15.79 -16.44
C GLU A 63 -1.09 15.67 -16.32
N SER A 64 -1.73 15.00 -17.28
CA SER A 64 -3.18 14.76 -17.23
C SER A 64 -3.54 13.74 -16.15
N ILE A 65 -2.71 12.71 -15.98
CA ILE A 65 -2.82 11.73 -14.89
C ILE A 65 -2.69 12.44 -13.54
N SER A 66 -1.69 13.29 -13.39
CA SER A 66 -1.44 14.06 -12.16
C SER A 66 -2.62 14.97 -11.83
N ARG A 67 -3.14 15.73 -12.80
CA ARG A 67 -4.34 16.58 -12.62
C ARG A 67 -5.56 15.79 -12.22
N PHE A 68 -5.80 14.64 -12.85
CA PHE A 68 -6.90 13.76 -12.48
C PHE A 68 -6.82 13.33 -11.02
N MET A 69 -5.65 12.88 -10.58
CA MET A 69 -5.42 12.48 -9.20
C MET A 69 -5.53 13.64 -8.21
N GLN A 70 -5.03 14.84 -8.56
CA GLN A 70 -5.17 16.05 -7.75
C GLN A 70 -6.65 16.45 -7.54
N GLU A 71 -7.48 16.33 -8.58
CA GLU A 71 -8.92 16.57 -8.44
C GLU A 71 -9.60 15.53 -7.55
N ASP A 72 -9.13 14.29 -7.57
CA ASP A 72 -9.63 13.26 -6.67
C ASP A 72 -9.23 13.52 -5.22
N VAL A 73 -7.99 13.95 -4.96
CA VAL A 73 -7.53 14.37 -3.61
C VAL A 73 -8.42 15.47 -3.02
N LYS A 74 -8.82 16.47 -3.82
CA LYS A 74 -9.66 17.60 -3.35
C LYS A 74 -11.04 17.16 -2.88
N LYS A 75 -11.56 16.06 -3.39
CA LYS A 75 -12.89 15.53 -3.08
C LYS A 75 -12.94 14.65 -1.83
N LYS A 76 -11.76 14.28 -1.31
CA LYS A 76 -11.64 13.25 -0.27
C LYS A 76 -11.51 13.85 1.15
N ASP A 77 -11.48 12.95 2.10
CA ASP A 77 -11.55 13.21 3.53
C ASP A 77 -10.30 13.88 4.13
N VAL A 78 -10.45 14.21 5.41
CA VAL A 78 -9.51 15.01 6.20
C VAL A 78 -8.18 14.31 6.46
N PHE A 79 -8.15 12.96 6.53
CA PHE A 79 -6.95 12.21 6.87
C PHE A 79 -6.27 11.66 5.60
N ILE A 80 -5.01 12.03 5.44
CA ILE A 80 -4.19 11.66 4.27
C ILE A 80 -2.97 10.90 4.75
N LEU A 81 -2.80 9.67 4.27
CA LEU A 81 -1.64 8.84 4.58
C LEU A 81 -0.64 8.84 3.43
N PHE A 82 0.64 9.03 3.76
CA PHE A 82 1.78 8.80 2.87
C PHE A 82 2.47 7.49 3.22
N ASP A 83 2.65 6.63 2.22
CA ASP A 83 3.34 5.35 2.38
C ASP A 83 4.24 5.04 1.19
N GLY A 84 5.46 4.59 1.47
CA GLY A 84 6.45 4.23 0.47
C GLY A 84 6.34 2.76 0.05
N HIS A 85 6.46 2.50 -1.24
CA HIS A 85 6.47 1.15 -1.80
C HIS A 85 7.67 0.94 -2.73
N ARG A 86 8.30 -0.23 -2.64
CA ARG A 86 9.44 -0.61 -3.48
C ARG A 86 8.98 -1.59 -4.56
N LEU A 87 9.05 -1.14 -5.80
CA LEU A 87 8.66 -1.93 -6.96
C LEU A 87 9.90 -2.56 -7.59
N ILE A 88 10.05 -3.88 -7.47
CA ILE A 88 11.17 -4.60 -8.05
C ILE A 88 10.99 -4.67 -9.57
N THR A 89 12.07 -4.45 -10.32
CA THR A 89 12.06 -4.58 -11.78
C THR A 89 13.28 -5.34 -12.28
N SER A 90 13.12 -6.08 -13.37
CA SER A 90 14.21 -6.71 -14.11
C SER A 90 14.57 -5.96 -15.40
N SER A 91 13.92 -4.83 -15.66
CA SER A 91 14.20 -4.01 -16.84
C SER A 91 15.61 -3.44 -16.80
N LYS A 92 16.31 -3.49 -17.94
CA LYS A 92 17.63 -2.88 -18.12
C LYS A 92 17.57 -1.50 -18.78
N THR A 93 16.39 -1.09 -19.20
CA THR A 93 16.16 0.15 -19.98
C THR A 93 15.31 1.17 -19.23
N MET A 94 14.92 0.86 -17.99
CA MET A 94 14.09 1.74 -17.17
C MET A 94 14.98 2.71 -16.38
N GLU A 95 14.89 4.00 -16.67
CA GLU A 95 15.75 5.05 -16.11
C GLU A 95 15.62 5.20 -14.60
N LEU A 96 14.43 4.97 -14.02
CA LEU A 96 14.20 5.03 -12.58
C LEU A 96 14.64 3.76 -11.83
N ALA A 97 15.04 2.70 -12.54
CA ALA A 97 15.48 1.46 -11.92
C ALA A 97 16.91 1.58 -11.40
N GLU A 98 17.07 1.60 -10.10
CA GLU A 98 18.36 1.62 -9.43
C GLU A 98 18.47 0.50 -8.40
N LEU A 99 19.73 0.12 -8.09
CA LEU A 99 19.99 -0.89 -7.08
C LEU A 99 19.66 -0.36 -5.68
N GLY A 100 18.82 -1.09 -4.96
CA GLY A 100 18.45 -0.76 -3.60
C GLY A 100 18.05 -1.99 -2.80
N TYR A 101 17.88 -1.82 -1.49
CA TYR A 101 17.45 -2.91 -0.61
C TYR A 101 15.92 -3.02 -0.59
N ASP A 102 15.42 -4.22 -0.88
CA ASP A 102 14.00 -4.55 -0.67
C ASP A 102 13.67 -4.71 0.84
N SER A 103 12.41 -4.93 1.15
CA SER A 103 11.93 -5.15 2.53
C SER A 103 12.59 -6.36 3.22
N LYS A 104 13.10 -7.32 2.44
CA LYS A 104 13.85 -8.49 2.91
C LYS A 104 15.38 -8.27 2.92
N ARG A 105 15.83 -7.02 2.74
CA ARG A 105 17.24 -6.62 2.65
C ARG A 105 18.03 -7.30 1.52
N ARG A 106 17.35 -7.66 0.42
CA ARG A 106 18.01 -8.14 -0.79
C ARG A 106 18.29 -6.95 -1.69
N PHE A 107 19.48 -6.90 -2.26
CA PHE A 107 19.92 -5.83 -3.15
C PHE A 107 19.45 -6.14 -4.58
N LYS A 108 18.51 -5.37 -5.10
CA LYS A 108 17.87 -5.59 -6.40
C LYS A 108 17.59 -4.27 -7.11
N PRO A 109 17.52 -4.27 -8.46
CA PRO A 109 16.97 -3.14 -9.20
C PRO A 109 15.52 -2.90 -8.80
N GLN A 110 15.22 -1.67 -8.43
CA GLN A 110 13.89 -1.28 -7.96
C GLN A 110 13.58 0.17 -8.33
N ILE A 111 12.31 0.52 -8.32
CA ILE A 111 11.78 1.87 -8.42
C ILE A 111 11.17 2.21 -7.06
N ASN A 112 11.41 3.40 -6.55
CA ASN A 112 10.71 3.89 -5.38
C ASN A 112 9.38 4.54 -5.79
N LEU A 113 8.32 4.22 -5.08
CA LEU A 113 6.97 4.68 -5.33
C LEU A 113 6.41 5.22 -4.02
N LEU A 114 6.03 6.49 -4.01
CA LEU A 114 5.32 7.07 -2.86
C LEU A 114 3.84 7.20 -3.21
N TYR A 115 3.00 6.53 -2.42
CA TYR A 115 1.55 6.58 -2.51
C TYR A 115 0.96 7.53 -1.47
N VAL A 116 -0.16 8.13 -1.84
CA VAL A 116 -1.01 8.95 -0.98
C VAL A 116 -2.39 8.33 -0.92
N TYR A 117 -2.89 8.12 0.28
CA TYR A 117 -4.21 7.53 0.55
C TYR A 117 -5.09 8.53 1.29
N SER A 118 -6.36 8.58 0.94
CA SER A 118 -7.38 9.19 1.76
C SER A 118 -7.94 8.17 2.74
N LEU A 119 -7.94 8.49 4.02
CA LEU A 119 -8.49 7.67 5.09
C LEU A 119 -9.86 8.18 5.47
N GLY A 120 -10.90 7.71 4.79
CA GLY A 120 -12.30 8.01 5.14
C GLY A 120 -12.83 7.09 6.23
N ASN A 121 -13.90 7.50 6.89
CA ASN A 121 -14.60 6.65 7.87
C ASN A 121 -15.17 5.40 7.20
N ASP A 122 -15.66 5.56 5.98
CA ASP A 122 -16.37 4.50 5.25
C ASP A 122 -15.49 3.77 4.24
N CYS A 123 -14.49 4.45 3.69
CA CYS A 123 -13.59 3.88 2.70
C CYS A 123 -12.21 4.53 2.72
N THR A 124 -11.20 3.71 2.64
CA THR A 124 -9.82 4.14 2.38
C THR A 124 -9.52 3.93 0.91
N THR A 125 -9.02 4.95 0.21
CA THR A 125 -8.70 4.86 -1.23
C THR A 125 -7.36 5.46 -1.56
N PRO A 126 -6.59 4.92 -2.54
CA PRO A 126 -5.43 5.60 -3.08
C PRO A 126 -5.91 6.83 -3.87
N VAL A 127 -5.25 7.97 -3.66
CA VAL A 127 -5.65 9.24 -4.28
C VAL A 127 -4.55 9.86 -5.12
N TYR A 128 -3.29 9.53 -4.84
CA TYR A 128 -2.15 10.04 -5.59
C TYR A 128 -0.96 9.07 -5.52
N TYR A 129 -0.09 9.09 -6.51
CA TYR A 129 1.22 8.44 -6.48
C TYR A 129 2.25 9.20 -7.32
N LYS A 130 3.54 9.00 -6.97
CA LYS A 130 4.67 9.46 -7.78
C LYS A 130 5.80 8.44 -7.73
N GLN A 131 6.48 8.27 -8.87
CA GLN A 131 7.65 7.41 -9.02
C GLN A 131 8.93 8.20 -8.79
N PHE A 132 9.92 7.54 -8.22
CA PHE A 132 11.26 8.08 -7.96
C PHE A 132 12.32 7.05 -8.32
N LEU A 133 13.56 7.49 -8.45
CA LEU A 133 14.72 6.61 -8.53
C LEU A 133 14.72 5.59 -7.39
N GLY A 134 15.11 4.36 -7.68
CA GLY A 134 15.10 3.28 -6.69
C GLY A 134 15.96 3.54 -5.45
N SER A 135 16.97 4.41 -5.57
CA SER A 135 17.84 4.85 -4.46
C SER A 135 17.24 6.00 -3.65
N THR A 136 16.22 6.71 -4.17
CA THR A 136 15.63 7.88 -3.49
C THR A 136 15.05 7.48 -2.14
N PRO A 137 15.48 8.09 -1.02
CA PRO A 137 14.86 7.87 0.28
C PRO A 137 13.42 8.37 0.32
N ASP A 138 12.56 7.68 1.07
CA ASP A 138 11.15 8.08 1.19
C ASP A 138 10.97 9.49 1.76
N VAL A 139 11.85 9.92 2.65
CA VAL A 139 11.88 11.28 3.22
C VAL A 139 12.05 12.33 2.13
N SER A 140 12.99 12.13 1.20
CA SER A 140 13.21 13.08 0.09
C SER A 140 12.01 13.10 -0.88
N ALA A 141 11.40 11.95 -1.12
CA ALA A 141 10.22 11.81 -1.96
C ALA A 141 8.97 12.49 -1.35
N PHE A 142 8.89 12.56 -0.02
CA PHE A 142 7.74 13.10 0.69
C PHE A 142 7.47 14.56 0.37
N SER A 143 8.48 15.42 0.49
CA SER A 143 8.35 16.86 0.22
C SER A 143 7.89 17.12 -1.22
N ASP A 144 8.40 16.37 -2.18
CA ASP A 144 8.03 16.49 -3.59
C ASP A 144 6.56 16.12 -3.82
N VAL A 145 6.13 14.96 -3.28
CA VAL A 145 4.74 14.53 -3.42
C VAL A 145 3.79 15.45 -2.68
N LEU A 146 4.17 15.93 -1.50
CA LEU A 146 3.39 16.90 -0.73
C LEU A 146 3.19 18.21 -1.50
N ASN A 147 4.18 18.63 -2.28
CA ASN A 147 4.09 19.82 -3.13
C ASN A 147 3.19 19.59 -4.36
N GLU A 148 3.26 18.40 -4.95
CA GLU A 148 2.60 18.10 -6.21
C GLU A 148 1.16 17.62 -6.03
N CYS A 149 0.82 16.86 -4.98
CA CYS A 149 -0.49 16.24 -4.83
C CYS A 149 -1.66 17.23 -4.57
N GLY A 150 -1.37 18.54 -4.42
CA GLY A 150 -2.40 19.58 -4.27
C GLY A 150 -2.99 19.70 -2.86
N ILE A 151 -2.35 19.09 -1.86
CA ILE A 151 -2.75 19.21 -0.44
C ILE A 151 -2.16 20.49 0.13
N SER A 152 -3.01 21.46 0.49
CA SER A 152 -2.59 22.72 1.13
C SER A 152 -3.76 23.32 1.91
N SER A 153 -3.95 22.93 3.15
CA SER A 153 -4.97 23.54 4.03
C SER A 153 -4.97 22.84 5.38
N SER A 154 -5.29 23.54 6.45
CA SER A 154 -5.56 22.97 7.79
C SER A 154 -6.69 21.94 7.82
N LYS A 155 -7.46 21.84 6.73
CA LYS A 155 -8.46 20.79 6.53
C LYS A 155 -7.82 19.39 6.60
N TYR A 156 -6.58 19.23 6.10
CA TYR A 156 -5.96 17.91 5.99
C TYR A 156 -5.06 17.61 7.17
N THR A 157 -5.14 16.38 7.66
CA THR A 157 -4.24 15.81 8.68
C THR A 157 -3.39 14.72 8.02
N VAL A 158 -2.09 14.96 7.95
CA VAL A 158 -1.13 14.03 7.35
C VAL A 158 -0.77 12.94 8.35
N ILE A 159 -0.88 11.70 7.91
CA ILE A 159 -0.37 10.52 8.61
C ILE A 159 0.77 9.97 7.75
N ALA A 160 1.88 9.59 8.35
CA ALA A 160 3.00 9.04 7.61
C ALA A 160 3.73 7.96 8.42
N ALA A 161 4.63 7.24 7.75
CA ALA A 161 5.49 6.26 8.41
C ALA A 161 6.59 6.95 9.23
N LYS A 162 7.23 6.20 10.13
CA LYS A 162 8.33 6.68 10.99
C LYS A 162 9.50 7.31 10.23
N GLY A 163 9.67 6.98 8.95
CA GLY A 163 10.68 7.57 8.09
C GLY A 163 10.46 9.05 7.76
N PHE A 164 9.21 9.52 7.86
CA PHE A 164 8.79 10.90 7.52
C PHE A 164 8.73 11.82 8.75
N ALA A 165 9.67 11.72 9.65
CA ALA A 165 9.69 12.43 10.93
C ALA A 165 10.97 13.23 11.14
N SER A 166 11.53 13.82 10.08
CA SER A 166 12.61 14.81 10.20
C SER A 166 12.05 16.19 10.54
N GLU A 167 12.90 17.08 11.06
CA GLU A 167 12.46 18.47 11.30
C GLU A 167 12.08 19.16 9.98
N ASP A 168 12.81 18.90 8.90
CA ASP A 168 12.50 19.43 7.56
C ASP A 168 11.10 19.00 7.09
N ASP A 169 10.66 17.78 7.42
CA ASP A 169 9.30 17.30 7.11
C ASP A 169 8.25 18.09 7.91
N PHE A 170 8.48 18.30 9.21
CA PHE A 170 7.57 19.09 10.05
C PHE A 170 7.51 20.55 9.59
N ASP A 171 8.63 21.14 9.19
CA ASP A 171 8.68 22.50 8.63
C ASP A 171 7.95 22.58 7.28
N ALA A 172 8.06 21.57 6.43
CA ALA A 172 7.32 21.48 5.18
C ALA A 172 5.81 21.42 5.41
N LEU A 173 5.36 20.64 6.40
CA LEU A 173 3.95 20.56 6.81
C LEU A 173 3.46 21.90 7.38
N ALA A 174 4.25 22.55 8.22
CA ALA A 174 3.93 23.86 8.81
C ALA A 174 3.80 24.94 7.74
N ARG A 175 4.73 25.03 6.77
CA ARG A 175 4.66 25.99 5.65
C ARG A 175 3.38 25.85 4.81
N LYS A 176 2.80 24.65 4.76
CA LYS A 176 1.54 24.36 4.05
C LYS A 176 0.31 24.46 4.94
N ASN A 177 0.47 24.87 6.19
CA ASN A 177 -0.60 24.89 7.19
C ASN A 177 -1.34 23.54 7.31
N LEU A 178 -0.58 22.44 7.33
CA LEU A 178 -1.12 21.10 7.42
C LEU A 178 -1.08 20.60 8.87
N SER A 179 -2.13 19.90 9.26
CA SER A 179 -2.13 19.10 10.49
C SER A 179 -1.42 17.76 10.26
N TYR A 180 -0.88 17.17 11.33
CA TYR A 180 -0.19 15.87 11.22
C TYR A 180 -0.33 14.98 12.45
N VAL A 181 -0.20 13.67 12.23
CA VAL A 181 -0.07 12.60 13.24
C VAL A 181 1.01 11.65 12.75
N ILE A 182 2.25 11.83 13.20
CA ILE A 182 3.42 11.12 12.65
C ILE A 182 4.22 10.48 13.78
N PRO A 183 4.57 9.17 13.67
CA PRO A 183 5.41 8.50 14.66
C PRO A 183 6.85 9.00 14.56
N ILE A 184 7.47 9.23 15.70
CA ILE A 184 8.86 9.64 15.85
C ILE A 184 9.72 8.51 16.40
N LYS A 185 11.03 8.65 16.34
CA LYS A 185 11.98 7.68 16.92
C LYS A 185 11.84 7.68 18.44
N ARG A 186 11.93 6.49 19.06
CA ARG A 186 11.83 6.31 20.52
C ARG A 186 12.83 7.19 21.27
N GLY A 187 14.09 7.14 20.89
CA GLY A 187 15.16 7.96 21.49
C GLY A 187 15.28 9.37 20.90
N SER A 188 14.19 9.97 20.37
CA SER A 188 14.25 11.34 19.87
C SER A 188 14.52 12.34 20.99
N ARG A 189 15.15 13.47 20.68
CA ARG A 189 15.45 14.57 21.63
C ARG A 189 14.24 15.03 22.44
N PHE A 190 13.04 14.86 21.92
CA PHE A 190 11.80 15.24 22.61
C PHE A 190 11.34 14.22 23.64
N VAL A 191 11.71 12.94 23.51
CA VAL A 191 11.34 11.85 24.42
C VAL A 191 12.47 11.55 25.40
N GLN A 192 13.71 11.78 24.99
CA GLN A 192 14.91 11.48 25.75
C GLN A 192 14.92 12.00 27.19
N PRO A 193 14.44 13.23 27.50
CA PRO A 193 14.39 13.74 28.88
C PRO A 193 13.48 12.91 29.81
N TYR A 194 12.58 12.11 29.29
CA TYR A 194 11.62 11.30 30.05
C TYR A 194 12.02 9.82 30.17
N LEU A 195 13.19 9.46 29.62
CA LEU A 195 13.71 8.10 29.69
C LEU A 195 14.55 7.86 30.96
N PRO A 196 14.58 6.65 31.51
CA PRO A 196 13.79 5.48 31.13
C PRO A 196 12.32 5.62 31.55
N LEU A 197 11.41 5.06 30.72
CA LEU A 197 9.98 5.03 31.02
C LEU A 197 9.67 3.91 32.01
N THR A 198 8.92 4.24 33.05
CA THR A 198 8.39 3.31 34.03
C THR A 198 6.87 3.24 33.94
N GLN A 199 6.22 2.29 34.58
CA GLN A 199 4.75 2.25 34.66
C GLN A 199 4.15 3.53 35.23
N GLN A 200 4.85 4.18 36.14
CA GLN A 200 4.41 5.44 36.76
C GLN A 200 4.53 6.64 35.81
N SER A 201 5.29 6.52 34.72
CA SER A 201 5.40 7.56 33.70
C SER A 201 4.12 7.74 32.89
N PHE A 202 3.28 6.69 32.83
CA PHE A 202 2.06 6.72 32.03
C PHE A 202 0.88 7.22 32.85
N SER A 203 0.24 8.30 32.40
CA SER A 203 -0.85 8.97 33.10
C SER A 203 -2.25 8.55 32.67
N GLU A 204 -2.37 7.95 31.48
CA GLU A 204 -3.65 7.55 30.89
C GLU A 204 -3.64 6.09 30.47
N LEU A 205 -4.83 5.46 30.52
CA LEU A 205 -5.07 4.08 30.09
C LEU A 205 -6.35 4.01 29.28
N PHE A 206 -6.33 3.36 28.12
CA PHE A 206 -7.52 3.07 27.33
C PHE A 206 -7.45 1.69 26.68
N VAL A 207 -8.59 1.21 26.17
CA VAL A 207 -8.66 -0.08 25.47
C VAL A 207 -8.76 0.15 23.96
N TYR A 208 -7.91 -0.55 23.18
CA TYR A 208 -7.93 -0.54 21.73
C TYR A 208 -7.88 -1.97 21.19
N HIS A 209 -8.95 -2.41 20.52
CA HIS A 209 -9.10 -3.80 20.03
C HIS A 209 -8.75 -4.87 21.08
N GLY A 210 -9.30 -4.73 22.28
CA GLY A 210 -9.12 -5.67 23.40
C GLY A 210 -7.75 -5.59 24.08
N ARG A 211 -6.89 -4.62 23.73
CA ARG A 211 -5.57 -4.40 24.34
C ARG A 211 -5.59 -3.15 25.23
N ALA A 212 -4.99 -3.24 26.38
CA ALA A 212 -4.77 -2.11 27.27
C ALA A 212 -3.56 -1.30 26.77
N ILE A 213 -3.80 -0.05 26.42
CA ILE A 213 -2.78 0.88 25.95
C ILE A 213 -2.58 1.95 27.00
N GLN A 214 -1.37 2.08 27.51
CA GLN A 214 -0.98 3.16 28.41
C GLN A 214 -0.40 4.31 27.61
N SER A 215 -0.58 5.56 28.05
CA SER A 215 -0.02 6.73 27.38
C SER A 215 0.52 7.78 28.32
N LEU A 216 1.59 8.44 27.87
CA LEU A 216 2.20 9.64 28.44
C LEU A 216 2.05 10.76 27.42
N LYS A 217 1.52 11.92 27.84
CA LYS A 217 1.49 13.15 27.03
C LYS A 217 2.67 14.04 27.39
N ILE A 218 3.39 14.52 26.38
CA ILE A 218 4.46 15.50 26.49
C ILE A 218 4.02 16.71 25.66
N GLU A 219 3.92 17.86 26.31
CA GLU A 219 3.51 19.12 25.65
C GLU A 219 4.74 19.83 25.10
N GLY A 220 4.67 20.27 23.84
CA GLY A 220 5.64 21.10 23.17
C GLY A 220 5.02 22.41 22.71
N ASP A 221 5.83 23.29 22.14
CA ASP A 221 5.34 24.56 21.57
C ASP A 221 4.63 24.30 20.23
N GLY A 222 3.31 24.41 20.24
CA GLY A 222 2.46 24.17 19.07
C GLY A 222 2.28 22.70 18.65
N PHE A 223 2.75 21.75 19.47
CA PHE A 223 2.55 20.32 19.23
C PHE A 223 2.50 19.51 20.53
N ASN A 224 1.96 18.30 20.43
CA ASN A 224 2.02 17.31 21.51
C ASN A 224 2.78 16.07 21.02
N ILE A 225 3.45 15.38 21.97
CA ILE A 225 3.97 14.04 21.76
C ILE A 225 3.26 13.10 22.72
N PHE A 226 2.73 12.02 22.17
CA PHE A 226 2.16 10.95 22.96
C PHE A 226 3.07 9.73 22.86
N VAL A 227 3.50 9.23 24.00
CA VAL A 227 4.24 7.98 24.11
C VAL A 227 3.28 6.91 24.58
N TYR A 228 3.08 5.87 23.80
CA TYR A 228 2.18 4.76 24.09
C TYR A 228 2.98 3.53 24.46
N TYR A 229 2.49 2.77 25.44
CA TYR A 229 2.98 1.44 25.77
C TYR A 229 1.91 0.40 25.51
N ASP A 230 2.28 -0.65 24.79
CA ASP A 230 1.45 -1.81 24.45
C ASP A 230 2.19 -3.09 24.85
N ALA A 231 1.69 -3.80 25.86
CA ALA A 231 2.31 -5.02 26.38
C ALA A 231 2.41 -6.14 25.30
N GLN A 232 1.45 -6.21 24.36
CA GLN A 232 1.52 -7.17 23.26
C GLN A 232 2.61 -6.79 22.26
N LEU A 233 2.78 -5.50 21.97
CA LEU A 233 3.89 -5.02 21.14
C LEU A 233 5.24 -5.34 21.81
N TYR A 234 5.35 -5.13 23.13
CA TYR A 234 6.54 -5.50 23.89
C TYR A 234 6.88 -6.99 23.75
N ALA A 235 5.89 -7.86 23.96
CA ALA A 235 6.09 -9.30 23.83
C ALA A 235 6.53 -9.73 22.42
N ASN A 236 5.92 -9.13 21.38
CA ASN A 236 6.26 -9.41 19.99
C ASN A 236 7.68 -8.92 19.65
N GLU A 237 8.04 -7.71 20.08
CA GLU A 237 9.38 -7.14 19.84
C GLU A 237 10.48 -7.91 20.56
N LEU A 238 10.19 -8.37 21.79
CA LEU A 238 11.09 -9.20 22.56
C LEU A 238 11.35 -10.54 21.86
N ALA A 239 10.30 -11.23 21.41
CA ALA A 239 10.41 -12.48 20.67
C ALA A 239 11.21 -12.31 19.36
N ASP A 240 10.88 -11.28 18.56
CA ASP A 240 11.59 -10.95 17.33
C ASP A 240 13.08 -10.62 17.56
N ALA A 241 13.38 -9.93 18.66
CA ALA A 241 14.77 -9.55 18.99
C ALA A 241 15.57 -10.78 19.43
N ALA A 242 14.98 -11.66 20.25
CA ALA A 242 15.58 -12.90 20.67
C ALA A 242 15.90 -13.80 19.46
N GLU A 243 14.92 -14.04 18.57
CA GLU A 243 15.10 -14.84 17.36
C GLU A 243 16.16 -14.26 16.41
N ARG A 244 16.23 -12.93 16.28
CA ARG A 244 17.29 -12.27 15.50
C ARG A 244 18.65 -12.42 16.14
N GLY A 245 18.71 -12.36 17.48
CA GLY A 245 19.94 -12.59 18.25
C GLY A 245 20.46 -14.01 18.03
N GLU A 246 19.60 -15.01 18.20
CA GLU A 246 19.94 -16.42 17.96
C GLU A 246 20.44 -16.67 16.52
N ARG A 247 19.74 -16.16 15.52
CA ARG A 247 20.16 -16.27 14.10
C ARG A 247 21.53 -15.62 13.87
N LYS A 248 21.81 -14.46 14.46
CA LYS A 248 23.12 -13.80 14.36
C LYS A 248 24.21 -14.64 15.04
N ASN A 249 23.93 -15.17 16.22
CA ASN A 249 24.86 -16.03 16.95
C ASN A 249 25.17 -17.31 16.15
N ALA A 250 24.15 -17.98 15.63
CA ALA A 250 24.36 -19.16 14.76
C ALA A 250 25.20 -18.85 13.51
N GLN A 251 25.02 -17.66 12.88
CA GLN A 251 25.86 -17.22 11.77
C GLN A 251 27.30 -16.93 12.18
N LYS A 252 27.52 -16.33 13.36
CA LYS A 252 28.86 -16.09 13.92
C LYS A 252 29.57 -17.41 14.21
N ASP A 253 28.85 -18.34 14.86
CA ASP A 253 29.38 -19.69 15.16
C ASP A 253 29.79 -20.43 13.89
N ALA A 254 28.93 -20.45 12.87
CA ALA A 254 29.22 -21.09 11.59
C ALA A 254 30.48 -20.49 10.92
N LYS A 255 30.63 -19.15 10.94
CA LYS A 255 31.81 -18.46 10.41
C LYS A 255 33.07 -18.80 11.24
N MET A 256 32.95 -18.82 12.56
CA MET A 256 34.05 -19.18 13.46
C MET A 256 34.55 -20.61 13.23
N GLN A 257 33.62 -21.58 13.14
CA GLN A 257 33.95 -22.99 12.85
C GLN A 257 34.61 -23.15 11.47
N MET A 258 34.13 -22.44 10.47
CA MET A 258 34.70 -22.43 9.13
C MET A 258 36.15 -21.89 9.17
N GLU A 259 36.42 -20.81 9.89
CA GLU A 259 37.76 -20.21 9.99
C GLU A 259 38.70 -21.06 10.81
N LEU A 260 38.26 -21.66 11.92
CA LEU A 260 39.02 -22.63 12.68
C LEU A 260 39.46 -23.83 11.81
N SER A 261 38.57 -24.32 10.96
CA SER A 261 38.86 -25.38 10.00
C SER A 261 39.90 -24.95 8.96
N ARG A 262 39.88 -23.69 8.50
CA ARG A 262 40.87 -23.09 7.60
C ARG A 262 42.19 -22.91 8.27
N ARG A 263 42.24 -22.44 9.52
CA ARG A 263 43.48 -22.31 10.31
C ARG A 263 44.18 -23.66 10.49
N LYS A 264 43.43 -24.74 10.79
CA LYS A 264 43.97 -26.11 10.86
C LYS A 264 44.64 -26.57 9.55
N LYS A 265 44.20 -26.03 8.41
CA LYS A 265 44.77 -26.32 7.08
C LYS A 265 45.85 -25.31 6.64
N GLY A 266 46.25 -24.38 7.51
CA GLY A 266 47.26 -23.34 7.21
C GLY A 266 46.80 -22.23 6.25
N VAL A 267 45.47 -22.10 6.00
CA VAL A 267 44.88 -21.12 5.06
C VAL A 267 43.89 -20.18 5.75
N GLY A 268 44.01 -19.96 7.04
CA GLY A 268 43.21 -19.01 7.80
C GLY A 268 43.38 -17.58 7.29
N LYS A 269 42.29 -16.81 7.28
CA LYS A 269 42.24 -15.44 6.72
C LYS A 269 41.94 -14.36 7.76
N LEU A 270 41.33 -14.70 8.90
CA LEU A 270 40.92 -13.73 9.91
C LEU A 270 42.02 -13.57 10.98
N SER A 271 42.22 -12.34 11.47
CA SER A 271 43.04 -12.06 12.64
C SER A 271 42.35 -12.54 13.93
N ASP A 272 43.14 -12.60 15.04
CA ASP A 272 42.56 -12.99 16.34
C ASP A 272 41.51 -11.99 16.83
N GLU A 273 41.69 -10.69 16.62
CA GLU A 273 40.70 -9.66 16.89
C GLU A 273 39.39 -9.85 16.08
N GLN A 274 39.53 -10.31 14.84
CA GLN A 274 38.35 -10.61 14.00
C GLN A 274 37.64 -11.89 14.45
N MET A 275 38.40 -12.85 14.97
CA MET A 275 37.84 -14.07 15.58
C MET A 275 37.06 -13.75 16.87
N ASP A 276 37.57 -12.87 17.71
CA ASP A 276 36.89 -12.43 18.95
C ASP A 276 35.55 -11.75 18.65
N LYS A 277 35.45 -10.97 17.56
CA LYS A 277 34.20 -10.38 17.10
C LYS A 277 33.17 -11.40 16.60
N LEU A 278 33.59 -12.64 16.31
CA LEU A 278 32.69 -13.73 15.94
C LEU A 278 32.14 -14.50 17.15
N GLN A 279 32.55 -14.18 18.36
CA GLN A 279 31.97 -14.82 19.55
C GLN A 279 30.49 -14.50 19.64
N PRO A 280 29.65 -15.48 20.04
CA PRO A 280 28.21 -15.26 20.32
C PRO A 280 28.03 -14.19 21.38
N GLN A 281 27.04 -13.33 21.19
CA GLN A 281 26.66 -12.32 22.18
C GLN A 281 25.60 -12.88 23.13
N ASP A 282 25.68 -12.51 24.41
CA ASP A 282 24.61 -12.80 25.36
C ASP A 282 23.32 -12.13 24.90
N LEU A 283 22.25 -12.92 24.74
CA LEU A 283 20.93 -12.41 24.35
C LEU A 283 20.41 -11.34 25.31
N LYS A 284 20.71 -11.43 26.61
CA LYS A 284 20.32 -10.41 27.58
C LYS A 284 20.96 -9.06 27.28
N GLN A 285 22.23 -9.04 26.86
CA GLN A 285 22.92 -7.81 26.46
C GLN A 285 22.30 -7.25 25.17
N VAL A 286 22.04 -8.11 24.17
CA VAL A 286 21.39 -7.69 22.91
C VAL A 286 20.02 -7.09 23.16
N LEU A 287 19.24 -7.65 24.10
CA LEU A 287 17.92 -7.15 24.44
C LEU A 287 17.97 -5.84 25.23
N ALA A 288 18.98 -5.68 26.10
CA ALA A 288 19.19 -4.44 26.87
C ALA A 288 19.56 -3.24 25.97
N GLU A 289 20.12 -3.49 24.79
CA GLU A 289 20.45 -2.44 23.81
C GLU A 289 19.22 -1.88 23.05
N ILE A 290 18.06 -2.51 23.18
CA ILE A 290 16.84 -2.05 22.47
C ILE A 290 16.07 -1.10 23.39
N PRO A 291 16.10 0.20 23.12
CA PRO A 291 15.44 1.18 24.01
C PRO A 291 13.93 1.03 23.95
N GLU A 292 13.30 1.11 25.11
CA GLU A 292 11.84 1.29 25.29
C GLU A 292 10.99 0.36 24.43
N MET A 293 11.26 -0.96 24.49
CA MET A 293 10.43 -1.98 23.84
C MET A 293 8.95 -1.80 24.20
N GLY A 294 8.06 -2.11 23.28
CA GLY A 294 6.62 -2.00 23.46
C GLY A 294 6.08 -0.57 23.36
N THR A 295 6.94 0.42 23.09
CA THR A 295 6.51 1.81 22.98
C THR A 295 6.39 2.30 21.54
N VAL A 296 5.47 3.25 21.32
CA VAL A 296 5.32 4.03 20.09
C VAL A 296 5.18 5.49 20.48
N SER A 297 6.06 6.36 19.96
CA SER A 297 5.97 7.81 20.19
C SER A 297 5.39 8.48 18.93
N ILE A 298 4.36 9.32 19.10
CA ILE A 298 3.66 10.01 18.04
C ILE A 298 3.67 11.51 18.31
N ARG A 299 4.16 12.30 17.36
CA ARG A 299 4.09 13.76 17.37
C ARG A 299 2.90 14.24 16.54
N THR A 300 2.17 15.24 17.07
CA THR A 300 1.02 15.85 16.40
C THR A 300 0.89 17.32 16.75
N ASN A 301 0.51 18.17 15.79
CA ASN A 301 0.09 19.55 16.03
C ASN A 301 -1.43 19.68 16.22
N ARG A 302 -2.17 18.55 16.18
CA ARG A 302 -3.59 18.48 16.53
C ARG A 302 -3.71 18.45 18.06
N THR A 303 -3.62 19.63 18.68
CA THR A 303 -3.73 19.78 20.14
C THR A 303 -5.14 19.56 20.68
N ASP A 304 -6.13 19.53 19.78
CA ASP A 304 -7.54 19.22 20.03
C ASP A 304 -7.81 17.72 20.21
N LEU A 305 -6.89 16.86 19.78
CA LEU A 305 -7.04 15.40 19.90
C LEU A 305 -6.49 14.89 21.24
N ASN A 306 -7.27 14.01 21.87
CA ASN A 306 -6.79 13.28 23.04
C ASN A 306 -5.90 12.09 22.65
N SER A 307 -5.27 11.46 23.62
CA SER A 307 -4.36 10.33 23.44
C SER A 307 -5.00 9.17 22.67
N HIS A 308 -6.22 8.77 23.03
CA HIS A 308 -6.93 7.69 22.35
C HIS A 308 -7.21 8.02 20.87
N GLN A 309 -7.63 9.24 20.58
CA GLN A 309 -7.91 9.70 19.19
C GLN A 309 -6.64 9.70 18.35
N VAL A 310 -5.52 10.22 18.87
CA VAL A 310 -4.22 10.22 18.17
C VAL A 310 -3.76 8.78 17.88
N TYR A 311 -3.86 7.88 18.87
CA TYR A 311 -3.49 6.47 18.68
C TYR A 311 -4.35 5.80 17.61
N ARG A 312 -5.68 5.98 17.70
CA ARG A 312 -6.64 5.44 16.72
C ARG A 312 -6.37 5.95 15.30
N THR A 313 -6.13 7.25 15.16
CA THR A 313 -5.80 7.89 13.88
C THR A 313 -4.53 7.27 13.27
N TYR A 314 -3.47 7.12 14.06
CA TYR A 314 -2.25 6.49 13.59
C TYR A 314 -2.45 5.02 13.20
N LYS A 315 -3.26 4.28 13.96
CA LYS A 315 -3.53 2.85 13.72
C LYS A 315 -4.36 2.60 12.46
N GLN A 316 -5.08 3.58 11.92
CA GLN A 316 -5.76 3.45 10.62
C GLN A 316 -4.78 3.08 9.49
N ARG A 317 -3.49 3.44 9.62
CA ARG A 317 -2.44 3.01 8.71
C ARG A 317 -2.35 1.48 8.55
N GLN A 318 -2.59 0.72 9.63
CA GLN A 318 -2.50 -0.75 9.58
C GLN A 318 -3.53 -1.38 8.64
N ALA A 319 -4.70 -0.76 8.50
CA ALA A 319 -5.72 -1.24 7.56
C ALA A 319 -5.22 -1.20 6.11
N ILE A 320 -4.41 -0.19 5.77
CA ILE A 320 -3.81 -0.06 4.44
C ILE A 320 -2.71 -1.10 4.23
N GLU A 321 -1.83 -1.30 5.21
CA GLU A 321 -0.80 -2.34 5.13
C GLU A 321 -1.41 -3.73 4.92
N GLN A 322 -2.50 -4.02 5.61
CA GLN A 322 -3.22 -5.29 5.45
C GLN A 322 -3.90 -5.39 4.09
N PHE A 323 -4.50 -4.31 3.60
CA PHE A 323 -5.08 -4.26 2.26
C PHE A 323 -4.01 -4.54 1.19
N PHE A 324 -2.86 -3.86 1.24
CA PHE A 324 -1.78 -4.09 0.29
C PHE A 324 -1.22 -5.50 0.35
N LYS A 325 -1.11 -6.08 1.52
CA LYS A 325 -0.67 -7.47 1.67
C LYS A 325 -1.64 -8.45 0.98
N THR A 326 -2.93 -8.19 1.07
CA THR A 326 -3.96 -9.02 0.45
C THR A 326 -4.12 -8.69 -1.03
N TYR A 327 -4.13 -7.41 -1.38
CA TYR A 327 -4.36 -6.90 -2.72
C TYR A 327 -3.11 -7.01 -3.60
N GLY A 328 -1.93 -6.75 -3.05
CA GLY A 328 -0.65 -6.87 -3.74
C GLY A 328 -0.41 -8.28 -4.26
N ALA A 329 -0.77 -9.30 -3.47
CA ALA A 329 -0.72 -10.69 -3.88
C ALA A 329 -1.66 -11.02 -5.07
N SER A 330 -2.85 -10.38 -5.09
CA SER A 330 -3.86 -10.59 -6.15
C SER A 330 -3.56 -9.81 -7.43
N MET A 331 -2.77 -8.72 -7.35
CA MET A 331 -2.52 -7.79 -8.45
C MET A 331 -1.07 -7.80 -8.94
N ASP A 332 -0.22 -8.63 -8.35
CA ASP A 332 1.23 -8.70 -8.65
C ASP A 332 1.93 -7.32 -8.58
N PHE A 333 1.58 -6.56 -7.51
CA PHE A 333 1.98 -5.16 -7.37
C PHE A 333 3.42 -4.98 -6.85
N ASP A 334 4.07 -6.06 -6.40
CA ASP A 334 5.43 -6.02 -5.86
C ASP A 334 6.52 -6.00 -6.93
N ALA A 335 6.17 -6.30 -8.18
CA ALA A 335 7.11 -6.34 -9.29
C ALA A 335 6.55 -5.66 -10.55
N SER A 336 7.42 -5.05 -11.32
CA SER A 336 7.10 -4.51 -12.65
C SER A 336 7.73 -5.34 -13.75
N TYR A 337 6.91 -5.66 -14.75
CA TYR A 337 7.33 -6.33 -15.98
C TYR A 337 7.42 -5.36 -17.17
N MET A 338 7.23 -4.07 -16.92
CA MET A 338 7.33 -3.04 -17.96
C MET A 338 8.79 -2.84 -18.36
N ARG A 339 9.00 -2.58 -19.65
CA ARG A 339 10.36 -2.41 -20.21
C ARG A 339 10.81 -0.97 -20.24
N ASP A 340 9.90 -0.02 -20.37
CA ASP A 340 10.19 1.40 -20.48
C ASP A 340 9.38 2.22 -19.45
N GLN A 341 9.89 3.42 -19.15
CA GLN A 341 9.33 4.33 -18.16
C GLN A 341 7.91 4.80 -18.49
N THR A 342 7.62 5.00 -19.77
CA THR A 342 6.31 5.48 -20.21
C THR A 342 5.24 4.41 -20.03
N SER A 343 5.51 3.18 -20.42
CA SER A 343 4.62 2.04 -20.18
C SER A 343 4.44 1.75 -18.68
N GLN A 344 5.51 1.96 -17.89
CA GLN A 344 5.47 1.83 -16.43
C GLN A 344 4.50 2.84 -15.81
N GLU A 345 4.53 4.10 -16.25
CA GLU A 345 3.61 5.13 -15.76
C GLU A 345 2.15 4.77 -16.04
N ALA A 346 1.85 4.34 -17.26
CA ALA A 346 0.51 3.88 -17.62
C ALA A 346 0.06 2.68 -16.77
N TRP A 347 0.94 1.70 -16.60
CA TRP A 347 0.65 0.50 -15.80
C TRP A 347 0.36 0.85 -14.35
N LEU A 348 1.11 1.77 -13.76
CA LEU A 348 0.85 2.26 -12.39
C LEU A 348 -0.48 2.99 -12.29
N PHE A 349 -0.81 3.83 -13.25
CA PHE A 349 -2.10 4.52 -13.28
C PHE A 349 -3.28 3.54 -13.37
N LEU A 350 -3.17 2.52 -14.22
CA LEU A 350 -4.19 1.47 -14.32
C LEU A 350 -4.33 0.67 -13.02
N ASN A 351 -3.21 0.41 -12.34
CA ASN A 351 -3.22 -0.21 -11.02
C ASN A 351 -3.87 0.69 -9.97
N HIS A 352 -3.55 1.97 -9.98
CA HIS A 352 -4.14 2.97 -9.09
C HIS A 352 -5.68 2.97 -9.22
N LEU A 353 -6.20 3.08 -10.44
CA LEU A 353 -7.65 3.02 -10.69
C LEU A 353 -8.26 1.67 -10.27
N SER A 354 -7.56 0.58 -10.52
CA SER A 354 -8.01 -0.76 -10.13
C SER A 354 -8.04 -0.92 -8.61
N ALA A 355 -7.05 -0.37 -7.91
CA ALA A 355 -6.99 -0.36 -6.45
C ALA A 355 -8.15 0.46 -5.85
N THR A 356 -8.39 1.66 -6.38
CA THR A 356 -9.49 2.50 -5.91
C THR A 356 -10.83 1.76 -5.94
N VAL A 357 -11.17 1.15 -7.07
CA VAL A 357 -12.45 0.43 -7.16
C VAL A 357 -12.48 -0.85 -6.31
N ALA A 358 -11.35 -1.54 -6.16
CA ALA A 358 -11.29 -2.70 -5.27
C ALA A 358 -11.55 -2.30 -3.82
N MET A 359 -10.97 -1.19 -3.37
CA MET A 359 -11.17 -0.68 -2.01
C MET A 359 -12.61 -0.22 -1.79
N GLU A 360 -13.21 0.45 -2.76
CA GLU A 360 -14.63 0.83 -2.73
C GLU A 360 -15.54 -0.40 -2.62
N CYS A 361 -15.34 -1.42 -3.46
CA CYS A 361 -16.08 -2.68 -3.37
C CYS A 361 -15.94 -3.36 -2.00
N MET A 362 -14.73 -3.36 -1.44
CA MET A 362 -14.51 -3.97 -0.11
C MET A 362 -15.12 -3.13 1.02
N ALA A 363 -15.19 -1.81 0.87
CA ALA A 363 -15.91 -0.96 1.81
C ALA A 363 -17.43 -1.25 1.78
N ASP A 364 -17.99 -1.50 0.60
CA ASP A 364 -19.39 -1.94 0.48
C ASP A 364 -19.62 -3.29 1.18
N ILE A 365 -18.73 -4.25 0.98
CA ILE A 365 -18.78 -5.55 1.68
C ILE A 365 -18.68 -5.36 3.20
N ALA A 366 -17.80 -4.47 3.68
CA ALA A 366 -17.66 -4.17 5.10
C ALA A 366 -18.91 -3.51 5.70
N ARG A 367 -19.54 -2.59 4.95
CA ARG A 367 -20.85 -1.99 5.37
C ARG A 367 -21.95 -3.03 5.53
N LEU A 368 -21.88 -4.12 4.78
CA LEU A 368 -22.79 -5.26 4.91
C LEU A 368 -22.42 -6.21 6.05
N GLY A 369 -21.30 -5.99 6.76
CA GLY A 369 -20.80 -6.87 7.80
C GLY A 369 -20.23 -8.21 7.29
N GLU A 370 -19.93 -8.31 6.00
CA GLU A 370 -19.45 -9.55 5.35
C GLU A 370 -17.93 -9.57 5.14
N ASP A 371 -17.21 -8.55 5.55
CA ASP A 371 -15.75 -8.40 5.37
C ASP A 371 -14.92 -9.50 6.05
N LYS A 372 -15.47 -10.16 7.08
CA LYS A 372 -14.85 -11.33 7.71
C LYS A 372 -15.02 -12.62 6.93
N ASN A 373 -16.04 -12.68 6.06
CA ASN A 373 -16.47 -13.87 5.35
C ASN A 373 -16.09 -13.85 3.87
N ILE A 374 -15.91 -12.65 3.29
CA ILE A 374 -15.70 -12.45 1.86
C ILE A 374 -14.45 -11.59 1.67
N SER A 375 -13.40 -12.20 1.14
CA SER A 375 -12.22 -11.49 0.67
C SER A 375 -12.45 -10.86 -0.71
N PHE A 376 -11.59 -9.95 -1.13
CA PHE A 376 -11.64 -9.40 -2.49
C PHE A 376 -11.53 -10.50 -3.57
N GLU A 377 -10.72 -11.51 -3.32
CA GLU A 377 -10.57 -12.66 -4.22
C GLU A 377 -11.86 -13.48 -4.31
N ASP A 378 -12.53 -13.72 -3.16
CA ASP A 378 -13.82 -14.41 -3.15
C ASP A 378 -14.88 -13.63 -3.92
N LEU A 379 -14.94 -12.30 -3.70
CA LEU A 379 -15.85 -11.42 -4.45
C LEU A 379 -15.58 -11.52 -5.97
N ARG A 380 -14.32 -11.44 -6.37
CA ARG A 380 -13.89 -11.58 -7.76
C ARG A 380 -14.32 -12.90 -8.37
N LEU A 381 -14.09 -14.01 -7.66
CA LEU A 381 -14.48 -15.36 -8.08
C LEU A 381 -16.00 -15.52 -8.15
N MET A 382 -16.74 -14.94 -7.22
CA MET A 382 -18.20 -14.96 -7.22
C MET A 382 -18.79 -14.20 -8.42
N LEU A 383 -18.34 -12.98 -8.65
CA LEU A 383 -18.80 -12.17 -9.79
C LEU A 383 -18.37 -12.77 -11.14
N GLY A 384 -17.23 -13.46 -11.18
CA GLY A 384 -16.74 -14.16 -12.36
C GLY A 384 -17.62 -15.33 -12.82
N LYS A 385 -18.50 -15.83 -11.96
CA LYS A 385 -19.47 -16.90 -12.28
C LYS A 385 -20.74 -16.40 -12.97
N ILE A 386 -20.93 -15.08 -13.06
CA ILE A 386 -22.05 -14.49 -13.79
C ILE A 386 -21.71 -14.54 -15.27
N MET A 387 -22.45 -15.34 -16.02
CA MET A 387 -22.23 -15.56 -17.44
C MET A 387 -23.48 -15.22 -18.24
N ALA A 388 -23.28 -14.70 -19.44
CA ALA A 388 -24.33 -14.56 -20.43
C ALA A 388 -24.05 -15.53 -21.59
N CYS A 389 -25.09 -16.18 -22.09
CA CYS A 389 -25.05 -17.07 -23.23
C CYS A 389 -25.89 -16.47 -24.36
N ARG A 390 -25.48 -16.66 -25.61
CA ARG A 390 -26.26 -16.28 -26.78
C ARG A 390 -26.96 -17.53 -27.33
N ILE A 391 -28.29 -17.55 -27.21
CA ILE A 391 -29.15 -18.67 -27.66
C ILE A 391 -30.06 -18.11 -28.73
N GLU A 392 -30.08 -18.74 -29.92
CA GLU A 392 -30.91 -18.31 -31.06
C GLU A 392 -30.78 -16.80 -31.39
N GLY A 393 -29.57 -16.28 -31.23
CA GLY A 393 -29.30 -14.88 -31.52
C GLY A 393 -29.60 -13.91 -30.37
N GLN A 394 -30.23 -14.34 -29.28
CA GLN A 394 -30.55 -13.53 -28.12
C GLN A 394 -29.62 -13.80 -26.95
N TRP A 395 -29.23 -12.75 -26.23
CA TRP A 395 -28.46 -12.85 -25.03
C TRP A 395 -29.33 -13.16 -23.82
N THR A 396 -28.95 -14.22 -23.10
CA THR A 396 -29.64 -14.65 -21.88
C THR A 396 -28.63 -14.87 -20.76
N LEU A 397 -28.94 -14.43 -19.54
CA LEU A 397 -28.12 -14.74 -18.38
C LEU A 397 -28.21 -16.23 -18.06
N ALA A 398 -27.04 -16.86 -17.87
CA ALA A 398 -26.99 -18.21 -17.33
C ALA A 398 -27.52 -18.23 -15.89
N PRO A 399 -28.10 -19.35 -15.42
CA PRO A 399 -28.58 -19.46 -14.05
C PRO A 399 -27.51 -19.09 -13.03
N ILE A 400 -27.78 -18.09 -12.21
CA ILE A 400 -26.86 -17.60 -11.19
C ILE A 400 -27.07 -18.39 -9.91
N LYS A 401 -25.97 -18.84 -9.28
CA LYS A 401 -26.01 -19.57 -8.01
C LYS A 401 -26.67 -18.72 -6.91
N LYS A 402 -27.56 -19.30 -6.09
CA LYS A 402 -28.32 -18.62 -5.02
C LYS A 402 -27.43 -17.78 -4.07
N SER A 403 -26.21 -18.25 -3.76
CA SER A 403 -25.27 -17.49 -2.92
C SER A 403 -24.79 -16.20 -3.57
N VAL A 404 -24.57 -16.23 -4.89
CA VAL A 404 -24.17 -15.05 -5.68
C VAL A 404 -25.36 -14.10 -5.83
N GLN A 405 -26.56 -14.61 -6.09
CA GLN A 405 -27.78 -13.77 -6.14
C GLN A 405 -28.03 -13.03 -4.82
N LYS A 406 -27.86 -13.71 -3.67
CA LYS A 406 -28.00 -13.09 -2.36
C LYS A 406 -26.97 -11.96 -2.14
N LEU A 407 -25.72 -12.17 -2.56
CA LEU A 407 -24.67 -11.14 -2.43
C LEU A 407 -24.98 -9.94 -3.32
N ILE A 408 -25.37 -10.17 -4.56
CA ILE A 408 -25.74 -9.14 -5.53
C ILE A 408 -26.91 -8.29 -5.01
N ALA A 409 -27.95 -8.97 -4.49
CA ALA A 409 -29.11 -8.28 -3.90
C ALA A 409 -28.73 -7.44 -2.68
N LYS A 410 -27.77 -7.91 -1.84
CA LYS A 410 -27.28 -7.14 -0.70
C LYS A 410 -26.46 -5.92 -1.15
N LEU A 411 -25.77 -6.00 -2.28
CA LEU A 411 -24.99 -4.91 -2.86
C LEU A 411 -25.83 -3.94 -3.70
N ASP A 412 -27.14 -4.14 -3.74
CA ASP A 412 -28.08 -3.34 -4.51
C ASP A 412 -27.74 -3.28 -6.02
N PHE A 413 -27.18 -4.36 -6.54
CA PHE A 413 -26.92 -4.51 -7.96
C PHE A 413 -28.15 -5.14 -8.65
N GLU A 414 -28.82 -4.40 -9.47
CA GLU A 414 -29.92 -4.89 -10.32
C GLU A 414 -29.37 -5.54 -11.59
N ILE A 415 -29.09 -6.84 -11.55
CA ILE A 415 -28.62 -7.57 -12.75
C ILE A 415 -29.74 -7.79 -13.75
N ASP A 416 -30.96 -7.98 -13.29
CA ASP A 416 -32.12 -8.27 -14.13
C ASP A 416 -32.60 -7.04 -14.93
N SER A 417 -32.18 -5.82 -14.57
CA SER A 417 -32.47 -4.58 -15.30
C SER A 417 -31.61 -4.41 -16.56
N PHE A 418 -30.57 -5.24 -16.76
CA PHE A 418 -29.73 -5.16 -17.95
C PHE A 418 -30.36 -5.93 -19.12
N ASP A 419 -31.04 -5.23 -20.00
CA ASP A 419 -31.45 -5.79 -21.31
C ASP A 419 -30.20 -5.89 -22.22
N LEU A 420 -29.53 -7.05 -22.14
CA LEU A 420 -28.35 -7.37 -22.94
C LEU A 420 -28.60 -7.28 -24.43
N ASN A 421 -29.83 -7.49 -24.88
CA ASN A 421 -30.19 -7.49 -26.30
C ASN A 421 -30.32 -6.06 -26.84
N THR A 422 -30.84 -5.14 -26.05
CA THR A 422 -30.91 -3.72 -26.39
C THR A 422 -29.52 -3.08 -26.39
N MET A 423 -28.68 -3.42 -25.40
CA MET A 423 -27.31 -2.91 -25.30
C MET A 423 -26.43 -3.33 -26.50
N THR A 424 -26.65 -4.51 -27.08
CA THR A 424 -25.90 -4.99 -28.24
C THR A 424 -26.38 -4.38 -29.57
N LYS A 425 -27.65 -3.93 -29.66
CA LYS A 425 -28.21 -3.29 -30.86
C LYS A 425 -27.86 -1.81 -30.98
N GLU A 426 -27.66 -1.11 -29.88
CA GLU A 426 -27.42 0.35 -29.86
C GLU A 426 -25.95 0.75 -29.87
N GLY A 427 -25.01 -0.13 -30.22
CA GLY A 427 -23.59 0.21 -30.30
C GLY A 427 -22.93 0.55 -28.96
N GLY A 428 -23.36 -0.12 -27.89
CA GLY A 428 -22.56 -0.29 -26.67
C GLY A 428 -22.37 0.93 -25.79
N THR A 429 -23.44 1.58 -25.37
CA THR A 429 -23.39 2.45 -24.18
C THR A 429 -23.62 1.61 -22.92
N LEU A 430 -22.58 1.43 -22.12
CA LEU A 430 -22.73 0.86 -20.78
C LEU A 430 -23.52 1.86 -19.90
N PRO A 431 -24.48 1.40 -19.07
CA PRO A 431 -25.15 2.27 -18.12
C PRO A 431 -24.15 2.94 -17.19
N LYS A 432 -24.51 4.11 -16.69
CA LYS A 432 -23.69 4.98 -15.84
C LYS A 432 -23.34 4.34 -14.51
#